data_4e58534712a8d8eb1781504675f4322f
#
_entry.id   4e58534712a8d8eb1781504675f4322f
#
_cell.length_a   1.000
_cell.length_b   1.000
_cell.length_c   1.000
_cell.angle_alpha   90.00
_cell.angle_beta   90.00
_cell.angle_gamma   90.00
#
_symmetry.space_group_name_H-M   'P 1'
#
loop_
_entity.id
_entity.type
_entity.pdbx_description
1 polymer ?
#
loop_
_entity_poly.entity_id
_entity_poly.type
_entity_poly.pdbx_seq_one_letter_code
_entity_poly.pdbx_strand_id
1 'polypeptide(L)'
;MEWSMLIQSPTDWGILFLSALIIGMSKTGIQGLSLISVPLLALAFGAKPSTGLILPILCIADLIAVLYYRRIAEWKYVFKLLPAALVGFILALLVDKVIPPAAFKHLMGGCLAIVLLVMFWSEWKGKENKLSSCWWYGPFFGLLGGFTTMIGNAAGPVMAIYLLSVKMPKYSFVGTNAWFFLVINYLKIPVQMFAWNNITSQSLIIDALTIPFILCLLYTSPS
;
A
#
# COMPACT_ATOMS: atom_id res chain seq x y z
N MET A 1 20.01 -9.69 5.68
CA MET A 1 19.70 -8.96 6.93
C MET A 1 19.04 -9.97 7.88
N GLU A 2 19.60 -10.19 9.05
CA GLU A 2 19.04 -11.13 10.01
C GLU A 2 17.92 -10.44 10.78
N TRP A 3 16.69 -10.81 10.50
CA TRP A 3 15.49 -10.25 11.13
C TRP A 3 15.39 -10.55 12.63
N SER A 4 16.05 -11.61 13.09
CA SER A 4 16.21 -11.91 14.52
C SER A 4 16.91 -10.80 15.31
N MET A 5 17.72 -9.96 14.64
CA MET A 5 18.32 -8.79 15.22
C MET A 5 17.43 -7.55 15.24
N LEU A 6 16.37 -7.52 14.43
CA LEU A 6 15.47 -6.37 14.33
C LEU A 6 14.27 -6.44 15.29
N ILE A 7 13.84 -7.66 15.66
CA ILE A 7 12.74 -7.87 16.62
C ILE A 7 13.35 -8.38 17.92
N GLN A 8 13.84 -7.46 18.74
CA GLN A 8 14.53 -7.79 19.99
C GLN A 8 13.66 -7.52 21.22
N SER A 9 12.63 -6.73 21.10
CA SER A 9 11.82 -6.29 22.23
C SER A 9 10.34 -6.69 22.08
N PRO A 10 9.62 -6.88 23.20
CA PRO A 10 8.16 -7.06 23.16
C PRO A 10 7.42 -5.89 22.50
N THR A 11 8.00 -4.70 22.52
CA THR A 11 7.44 -3.50 21.87
C THR A 11 7.45 -3.63 20.34
N ASP A 12 8.47 -4.26 19.75
CA ASP A 12 8.56 -4.48 18.30
C ASP A 12 7.45 -5.42 17.82
N TRP A 13 7.19 -6.48 18.59
CA TRP A 13 6.06 -7.36 18.34
C TRP A 13 4.73 -6.64 18.47
N GLY A 14 4.57 -5.78 19.48
CA GLY A 14 3.38 -4.96 19.65
C GLY A 14 3.12 -4.05 18.45
N ILE A 15 4.16 -3.38 17.94
CA ILE A 15 4.09 -2.51 16.75
C ILE A 15 3.72 -3.33 15.52
N LEU A 16 4.30 -4.51 15.35
CA LEU A 16 4.03 -5.38 14.20
C LEU A 16 2.57 -5.86 14.19
N PHE A 17 2.08 -6.39 15.30
CA PHE A 17 0.69 -6.87 15.42
C PHE A 17 -0.31 -5.72 15.28
N LEU A 18 -0.04 -4.56 15.89
CA LEU A 18 -0.87 -3.37 15.73
C LEU A 18 -0.93 -2.92 14.27
N SER A 19 0.22 -2.92 13.59
CA SER A 19 0.28 -2.57 12.16
C SER A 19 -0.48 -3.57 11.29
N ALA A 20 -0.39 -4.87 11.58
CA ALA A 20 -1.16 -5.90 10.89
C ALA A 20 -2.68 -5.72 11.07
N LEU A 21 -3.12 -5.38 12.29
CA LEU A 21 -4.51 -5.03 12.58
C LEU A 21 -4.97 -3.82 11.76
N ILE A 22 -4.20 -2.73 11.77
CA ILE A 22 -4.51 -1.51 11.03
C ILE A 22 -4.58 -1.79 9.53
N ILE A 23 -3.68 -2.61 8.98
CA ILE A 23 -3.70 -3.03 7.57
C ILE A 23 -4.97 -3.83 7.26
N GLY A 24 -5.34 -4.79 8.12
CA GLY A 24 -6.59 -5.53 7.99
C GLY A 24 -7.80 -4.60 7.94
N MET A 25 -7.90 -3.64 8.86
CA MET A 25 -8.97 -2.62 8.87
C MET A 25 -9.00 -1.77 7.61
N SER A 26 -7.84 -1.41 7.06
CA SER A 26 -7.79 -0.57 5.85
C SER A 26 -8.43 -1.24 4.63
N LYS A 27 -8.46 -2.58 4.59
CA LYS A 27 -9.07 -3.36 3.49
C LYS A 27 -10.58 -3.49 3.59
N THR A 28 -11.17 -3.16 4.73
CA THR A 28 -12.63 -3.19 4.95
C THR A 28 -13.34 -1.91 4.48
N GLY A 29 -12.60 -0.98 3.87
CA GLY A 29 -13.14 0.25 3.28
C GLY A 29 -12.81 1.53 4.06
N ILE A 30 -12.08 1.45 5.18
CA ILE A 30 -11.58 2.63 5.89
C ILE A 30 -10.27 3.06 5.23
N GLN A 31 -10.39 3.96 4.26
CA GLN A 31 -9.26 4.44 3.48
C GLN A 31 -8.30 5.28 4.33
N GLY A 32 -6.99 5.13 4.05
CA GLY A 32 -5.96 5.94 4.72
C GLY A 32 -5.39 5.36 6.02
N LEU A 33 -6.06 4.39 6.69
CA LEU A 33 -5.53 3.78 7.91
C LEU A 33 -4.16 3.13 7.70
N SER A 34 -3.91 2.52 6.55
CA SER A 34 -2.61 1.92 6.22
C SER A 34 -1.46 2.94 6.23
N LEU A 35 -1.75 4.25 6.04
CA LEU A 35 -0.72 5.29 6.16
C LEU A 35 -0.11 5.39 7.56
N ILE A 36 -0.83 4.98 8.60
CA ILE A 36 -0.33 4.98 9.98
C ILE A 36 0.64 3.83 10.20
N SER A 37 0.37 2.65 9.61
CA SER A 37 1.23 1.48 9.76
C SER A 37 2.62 1.69 9.16
N VAL A 38 2.72 2.43 8.04
CA VAL A 38 3.99 2.65 7.34
C VAL A 38 5.01 3.40 8.21
N PRO A 39 4.73 4.59 8.76
CA PRO A 39 5.69 5.28 9.63
C PRO A 39 5.95 4.53 10.94
N LEU A 40 4.96 3.84 11.53
CA LEU A 40 5.16 3.04 12.73
C LEU A 40 6.23 1.96 12.51
N LEU A 41 6.10 1.18 11.44
CA LEU A 41 7.07 0.15 11.09
C LEU A 41 8.40 0.74 10.62
N ALA A 42 8.39 1.89 9.94
CA ALA A 42 9.61 2.56 9.51
C ALA A 42 10.43 3.11 10.68
N LEU A 43 9.77 3.55 11.76
CA LEU A 43 10.44 3.99 12.98
C LEU A 43 11.01 2.83 13.78
N ALA A 44 10.30 1.69 13.86
CA ALA A 44 10.76 0.52 14.61
C ALA A 44 11.85 -0.27 13.87
N PHE A 45 11.67 -0.51 12.57
CA PHE A 45 12.51 -1.44 11.80
C PHE A 45 13.35 -0.77 10.72
N GLY A 46 13.25 0.55 10.56
CA GLY A 46 13.91 1.31 9.51
C GLY A 46 13.06 1.43 8.24
N ALA A 47 13.28 2.52 7.49
CA ALA A 47 12.41 2.88 6.37
C ALA A 47 12.40 1.84 5.23
N LYS A 48 13.57 1.37 4.78
CA LYS A 48 13.66 0.41 3.67
C LYS A 48 13.28 -1.02 4.10
N PRO A 49 13.75 -1.56 5.24
CA PRO A 49 13.33 -2.88 5.70
C PRO A 49 11.83 -2.99 5.98
N SER A 50 11.21 -1.95 6.56
CA SER A 50 9.77 -1.96 6.84
C SER A 50 8.91 -2.18 5.59
N THR A 51 9.37 -1.72 4.40
CA THR A 51 8.63 -1.95 3.15
C THR A 51 8.56 -3.42 2.76
N GLY A 52 9.62 -4.18 3.07
CA GLY A 52 9.65 -5.63 2.86
C GLY A 52 8.81 -6.39 3.86
N LEU A 53 8.81 -5.97 5.13
CA LEU A 53 8.01 -6.59 6.19
C LEU A 53 6.49 -6.37 5.98
N ILE A 54 6.09 -5.20 5.51
CA ILE A 54 4.67 -4.91 5.23
C ILE A 54 4.15 -5.69 4.00
N LEU A 55 4.99 -5.96 3.01
CA LEU A 55 4.54 -6.44 1.71
C LEU A 55 3.83 -7.80 1.74
N PRO A 56 4.36 -8.85 2.41
CA PRO A 56 3.64 -10.13 2.51
C PRO A 56 2.30 -9.97 3.23
N ILE A 57 2.24 -9.15 4.28
CA ILE A 57 1.00 -8.83 5.00
C ILE A 57 -0.03 -8.20 4.07
N LEU A 58 0.39 -7.24 3.24
CA LEU A 58 -0.47 -6.61 2.23
C LEU A 58 -0.93 -7.62 1.17
N CYS A 59 -0.03 -8.49 0.67
CA CYS A 59 -0.38 -9.49 -0.32
C CYS A 59 -1.46 -10.46 0.19
N ILE A 60 -1.34 -10.91 1.44
CA ILE A 60 -2.34 -11.79 2.07
C ILE A 60 -3.66 -11.05 2.23
N ALA A 61 -3.64 -9.81 2.74
CA ALA A 61 -4.84 -9.00 2.92
C ALA A 61 -5.53 -8.70 1.59
N ASP A 62 -4.77 -8.41 0.52
CA ASP A 62 -5.30 -8.18 -0.82
C ASP A 62 -5.89 -9.46 -1.43
N LEU A 63 -5.23 -10.61 -1.25
CA LEU A 63 -5.74 -11.90 -1.73
C LEU A 63 -7.10 -12.22 -1.10
N ILE A 64 -7.23 -12.05 0.22
CA ILE A 64 -8.49 -12.30 0.92
C ILE A 64 -9.57 -11.32 0.46
N ALA A 65 -9.22 -10.02 0.33
CA ALA A 65 -10.15 -9.01 -0.18
C ALA A 65 -10.61 -9.33 -1.61
N VAL A 66 -9.71 -9.77 -2.48
CA VAL A 66 -10.05 -10.20 -3.84
C VAL A 66 -10.94 -11.43 -3.83
N LEU A 67 -10.68 -12.44 -3.03
CA LEU A 67 -11.52 -13.63 -2.95
C LEU A 67 -12.96 -13.29 -2.54
N TYR A 68 -13.13 -12.30 -1.67
CA TYR A 68 -14.44 -11.85 -1.21
C TYR A 68 -15.15 -10.95 -2.25
N TYR A 69 -14.45 -9.98 -2.85
CA TYR A 69 -15.03 -8.96 -3.74
C TYR A 69 -14.76 -9.20 -5.24
N ARG A 70 -14.23 -10.37 -5.65
CA ARG A 70 -13.75 -10.66 -7.02
C ARG A 70 -14.75 -10.39 -8.15
N ARG A 71 -16.05 -10.54 -7.89
CA ARG A 71 -17.12 -10.43 -8.91
C ARG A 71 -17.58 -8.99 -9.16
N ILE A 72 -17.15 -8.03 -8.32
CA ILE A 72 -17.71 -6.68 -8.29
C ILE A 72 -16.67 -5.65 -8.77
N ALA A 73 -15.45 -6.10 -9.11
CA ALA A 73 -14.39 -5.22 -9.56
C ALA A 73 -14.64 -4.68 -10.98
N GLU A 74 -14.37 -3.41 -11.17
CA GLU A 74 -14.44 -2.75 -12.47
C GLU A 74 -13.07 -2.73 -13.16
N TRP A 75 -12.79 -3.74 -13.94
CA TRP A 75 -11.52 -3.96 -14.63
C TRP A 75 -11.08 -2.81 -15.55
N LYS A 76 -12.03 -2.05 -16.08
CA LYS A 76 -11.76 -0.86 -16.88
C LYS A 76 -10.83 0.13 -16.16
N TYR A 77 -11.05 0.35 -14.87
CA TYR A 77 -10.21 1.26 -14.08
C TYR A 77 -8.89 0.63 -13.70
N VAL A 78 -8.86 -0.68 -13.42
CA VAL A 78 -7.60 -1.40 -13.16
C VAL A 78 -6.67 -1.28 -14.37
N PHE A 79 -7.15 -1.62 -15.56
CA PHE A 79 -6.35 -1.54 -16.80
C PHE A 79 -5.97 -0.10 -17.18
N LYS A 80 -6.78 0.89 -16.83
CA LYS A 80 -6.46 2.30 -17.07
C LYS A 80 -5.32 2.81 -16.20
N LEU A 81 -5.24 2.34 -14.95
CA LEU A 81 -4.26 2.78 -13.96
C LEU A 81 -2.97 1.98 -14.01
N LEU A 82 -3.06 0.68 -14.25
CA LEU A 82 -1.95 -0.26 -14.12
C LEU A 82 -0.72 0.10 -14.97
N PRO A 83 -0.83 0.47 -16.26
CA PRO A 83 0.34 0.83 -17.07
C PRO A 83 1.10 2.02 -16.50
N ALA A 84 0.38 3.07 -16.10
CA ALA A 84 0.99 4.25 -15.49
C ALA A 84 1.57 3.94 -14.10
N ALA A 85 0.93 3.05 -13.34
CA ALA A 85 1.45 2.59 -12.06
C ALA A 85 2.76 1.80 -12.22
N LEU A 86 2.87 0.99 -13.26
CA LEU A 86 4.13 0.29 -13.59
C LEU A 86 5.25 1.27 -13.94
N VAL A 87 4.95 2.32 -14.69
CA VAL A 87 5.93 3.39 -14.96
C VAL A 87 6.35 4.07 -13.66
N GLY A 88 5.41 4.44 -12.78
CA GLY A 88 5.72 5.03 -11.48
C GLY A 88 6.55 4.10 -10.60
N PHE A 89 6.25 2.82 -10.60
CA PHE A 89 7.01 1.77 -9.92
C PHE A 89 8.47 1.70 -10.43
N ILE A 90 8.67 1.68 -11.75
CA ILE A 90 10.01 1.66 -12.36
C ILE A 90 10.78 2.94 -12.01
N LEU A 91 10.13 4.11 -12.08
CA LEU A 91 10.73 5.38 -11.70
C LEU A 91 11.21 5.36 -10.23
N ALA A 92 10.41 4.80 -9.32
CA ALA A 92 10.79 4.66 -7.92
C ALA A 92 12.04 3.78 -7.75
N LEU A 93 12.16 2.69 -8.53
CA LEU A 93 13.36 1.85 -8.54
C LEU A 93 14.60 2.58 -9.06
N LEU A 94 14.43 3.39 -10.12
CA LEU A 94 15.54 4.18 -10.66
C LEU A 94 16.02 5.23 -9.64
N VAL A 95 15.07 5.89 -8.98
CA VAL A 95 15.39 6.86 -7.92
C VAL A 95 16.13 6.18 -6.75
N ASP A 96 15.66 5.01 -6.30
CA ASP A 96 16.31 4.25 -5.22
C ASP A 96 17.76 3.89 -5.54
N LYS A 97 18.09 3.61 -6.82
CA LYS A 97 19.45 3.30 -7.22
C LYS A 97 20.42 4.50 -7.15
N VAL A 98 19.90 5.71 -7.27
CA VAL A 98 20.68 6.95 -7.36
C VAL A 98 20.83 7.60 -5.99
N ILE A 99 19.86 7.46 -5.10
CA ILE A 99 19.88 8.10 -3.78
C ILE A 99 20.71 7.28 -2.78
N PRO A 100 21.45 7.94 -1.86
CA PRO A 100 22.11 7.26 -0.77
C PRO A 100 21.08 6.63 0.19
N PRO A 101 21.41 5.49 0.85
CA PRO A 101 20.48 4.80 1.76
C PRO A 101 19.89 5.68 2.87
N ALA A 102 20.67 6.66 3.36
CA ALA A 102 20.21 7.62 4.37
C ALA A 102 19.10 8.55 3.84
N ALA A 103 19.09 8.86 2.54
CA ALA A 103 18.08 9.72 1.92
C ALA A 103 16.74 8.98 1.68
N PHE A 104 16.73 7.65 1.67
CA PHE A 104 15.51 6.87 1.47
C PHE A 104 14.43 7.18 2.53
N LYS A 105 14.83 7.39 3.79
CA LYS A 105 13.94 7.80 4.87
C LYS A 105 13.24 9.14 4.57
N HIS A 106 14.00 10.11 4.05
CA HIS A 106 13.44 11.43 3.71
C HIS A 106 12.54 11.35 2.47
N LEU A 107 12.91 10.53 1.48
CA LEU A 107 12.07 10.28 0.31
C LEU A 107 10.75 9.64 0.72
N MET A 108 10.78 8.63 1.59
CA MET A 108 9.58 7.97 2.12
C MET A 108 8.71 8.95 2.89
N GLY A 109 9.30 9.75 3.79
CA GLY A 109 8.57 10.80 4.53
C GLY A 109 7.95 11.85 3.60
N GLY A 110 8.68 12.29 2.57
CA GLY A 110 8.19 13.21 1.55
C GLY A 110 7.01 12.64 0.76
N CYS A 111 7.10 11.39 0.33
CA CYS A 111 5.98 10.69 -0.33
C CYS A 111 4.74 10.64 0.56
N LEU A 112 4.89 10.27 1.83
CA LEU A 112 3.79 10.24 2.79
C LEU A 112 3.16 11.61 2.99
N ALA A 113 3.98 12.65 3.14
CA ALA A 113 3.52 14.03 3.28
C ALA A 113 2.74 14.50 2.04
N ILE A 114 3.24 14.23 0.84
CA ILE A 114 2.56 14.58 -0.42
C ILE A 114 1.21 13.86 -0.50
N VAL A 115 1.17 12.56 -0.19
CA VAL A 115 -0.08 11.79 -0.22
C VAL A 115 -1.10 12.35 0.77
N LEU A 116 -0.68 12.70 1.99
CA LEU A 116 -1.54 13.35 2.99
C LEU A 116 -2.05 14.71 2.50
N LEU A 117 -1.19 15.55 1.94
CA LEU A 117 -1.58 16.85 1.39
C LEU A 117 -2.60 16.72 0.26
N VAL A 118 -2.39 15.77 -0.65
CA VAL A 118 -3.33 15.47 -1.74
C VAL A 118 -4.66 14.96 -1.19
N MET A 119 -4.64 14.16 -0.13
CA MET A 119 -5.85 13.66 0.53
C MET A 119 -6.64 14.82 1.16
N PHE A 120 -6.01 15.67 1.98
CA PHE A 120 -6.64 16.85 2.57
C PHE A 120 -7.19 17.81 1.52
N TRP A 121 -6.42 18.07 0.47
CA TRP A 121 -6.85 18.94 -0.62
C TRP A 121 -8.08 18.38 -1.37
N SER A 122 -8.12 17.05 -1.59
CA SER A 122 -9.25 16.39 -2.20
C SER A 122 -10.52 16.46 -1.35
N GLU A 123 -10.38 16.28 -0.03
CA GLU A 123 -11.49 16.41 0.91
C GLU A 123 -12.03 17.85 0.96
N TRP A 124 -11.13 18.83 0.97
CA TRP A 124 -11.51 20.25 1.04
C TRP A 124 -12.23 20.73 -0.22
N LYS A 125 -11.82 20.29 -1.40
CA LYS A 125 -12.50 20.63 -2.68
C LYS A 125 -13.87 19.99 -2.89
N GLY A 126 -14.24 19.00 -2.07
CA GLY A 126 -15.50 18.27 -2.19
C GLY A 126 -15.56 17.33 -3.39
N LYS A 127 -16.69 16.58 -3.48
CA LYS A 127 -16.87 15.48 -4.44
C LYS A 127 -17.08 15.88 -5.91
N GLU A 128 -17.13 17.17 -6.22
CA GLU A 128 -17.37 17.67 -7.58
C GLU A 128 -16.06 17.97 -8.33
N ASN A 129 -15.27 16.92 -8.60
CA ASN A 129 -14.07 17.07 -9.39
C ASN A 129 -14.37 16.84 -10.89
N LYS A 130 -14.61 17.91 -11.66
CA LYS A 130 -14.73 17.87 -13.12
C LYS A 130 -13.45 17.30 -13.79
N LEU A 131 -12.32 17.28 -13.09
CA LEU A 131 -11.04 16.75 -13.55
C LEU A 131 -11.05 15.23 -13.76
N SER A 132 -11.96 14.50 -13.10
CA SER A 132 -12.06 13.03 -13.25
C SER A 132 -12.42 12.58 -14.67
N SER A 133 -13.01 13.46 -15.47
CA SER A 133 -13.33 13.20 -16.89
C SER A 133 -12.13 13.39 -17.84
N CYS A 134 -11.04 14.03 -17.39
CA CYS A 134 -9.85 14.23 -18.20
C CYS A 134 -9.12 12.90 -18.43
N TRP A 135 -8.63 12.69 -19.67
CA TRP A 135 -7.93 11.45 -20.04
C TRP A 135 -6.63 11.23 -19.25
N TRP A 136 -5.90 12.28 -18.88
CA TRP A 136 -4.63 12.23 -18.14
C TRP A 136 -4.80 11.98 -16.63
N TYR A 137 -6.01 12.16 -16.10
CA TYR A 137 -6.29 12.04 -14.66
C TYR A 137 -5.99 10.63 -14.13
N GLY A 138 -6.45 9.59 -14.84
CA GLY A 138 -6.13 8.21 -14.50
C GLY A 138 -4.62 7.90 -14.53
N PRO A 139 -3.92 8.16 -15.66
CA PRO A 139 -2.48 7.98 -15.74
C PRO A 139 -1.69 8.72 -14.65
N PHE A 140 -2.07 9.95 -14.30
CA PHE A 140 -1.42 10.71 -13.24
C PHE A 140 -1.53 10.00 -11.87
N PHE A 141 -2.74 9.58 -11.49
CA PHE A 141 -2.95 8.86 -10.23
C PHE A 141 -2.34 7.45 -10.25
N GLY A 142 -2.33 6.79 -11.39
CA GLY A 142 -1.62 5.54 -11.58
C GLY A 142 -0.12 5.69 -11.32
N LEU A 143 0.52 6.66 -11.98
CA LEU A 143 1.96 6.94 -11.82
C LEU A 143 2.30 7.31 -10.37
N LEU A 144 1.54 8.22 -9.77
CA LEU A 144 1.74 8.62 -8.38
C LEU A 144 1.54 7.43 -7.43
N GLY A 145 0.49 6.62 -7.65
CA GLY A 145 0.22 5.41 -6.87
C GLY A 145 1.33 4.37 -7.00
N GLY A 146 1.82 4.11 -8.22
CA GLY A 146 2.92 3.19 -8.46
C GLY A 146 4.23 3.63 -7.81
N PHE A 147 4.55 4.93 -7.88
CA PHE A 147 5.73 5.50 -7.23
C PHE A 147 5.64 5.41 -5.70
N THR A 148 4.55 5.92 -5.13
CA THR A 148 4.38 5.96 -3.66
C THR A 148 4.22 4.58 -3.04
N THR A 149 3.63 3.60 -3.76
CA THR A 149 3.54 2.23 -3.25
C THR A 149 4.90 1.54 -3.20
N MET A 150 5.80 1.84 -4.14
CA MET A 150 7.13 1.24 -4.13
C MET A 150 7.99 1.79 -2.99
N ILE A 151 7.98 3.11 -2.79
CA ILE A 151 8.79 3.77 -1.76
C ILE A 151 8.25 3.51 -0.35
N GLY A 152 6.94 3.59 -0.13
CA GLY A 152 6.37 3.58 1.22
C GLY A 152 5.05 2.83 1.39
N ASN A 153 4.66 1.96 0.46
CA ASN A 153 3.36 1.28 0.51
C ASN A 153 2.16 2.24 0.70
N ALA A 154 2.28 3.49 0.22
CA ALA A 154 1.38 4.60 0.52
C ALA A 154 0.38 4.92 -0.60
N ALA A 155 0.15 4.02 -1.54
CA ALA A 155 -0.76 4.26 -2.66
C ALA A 155 -2.26 4.17 -2.29
N GLY A 156 -2.61 3.66 -1.11
CA GLY A 156 -4.01 3.50 -0.68
C GLY A 156 -4.85 4.77 -0.84
N PRO A 157 -4.48 5.89 -0.23
CA PRO A 157 -5.19 7.15 -0.38
C PRO A 157 -5.17 7.71 -1.80
N VAL A 158 -4.07 7.54 -2.54
CA VAL A 158 -3.97 7.98 -3.94
C VAL A 158 -5.03 7.29 -4.79
N MET A 159 -5.16 5.98 -4.64
CA MET A 159 -6.20 5.18 -5.30
C MET A 159 -7.60 5.55 -4.82
N ALA A 160 -7.76 5.79 -3.51
CA ALA A 160 -9.04 6.21 -2.95
C ALA A 160 -9.54 7.51 -3.58
N ILE A 161 -8.69 8.53 -3.67
CA ILE A 161 -9.03 9.81 -4.29
C ILE A 161 -9.47 9.62 -5.74
N TYR A 162 -8.74 8.82 -6.50
CA TYR A 162 -9.10 8.54 -7.89
C TYR A 162 -10.45 7.83 -8.02
N LEU A 163 -10.64 6.72 -7.30
CA LEU A 163 -11.87 5.91 -7.39
C LEU A 163 -13.10 6.65 -6.86
N LEU A 164 -12.94 7.49 -5.83
CA LEU A 164 -14.00 8.36 -5.33
C LEU A 164 -14.34 9.48 -6.32
N SER A 165 -13.35 10.03 -6.99
CA SER A 165 -13.57 11.10 -7.98
C SER A 165 -14.37 10.62 -9.20
N VAL A 166 -14.26 9.35 -9.57
CA VAL A 166 -15.08 8.72 -10.62
C VAL A 166 -16.43 8.21 -10.10
N LYS A 167 -16.79 8.55 -8.85
CA LYS A 167 -18.07 8.20 -8.20
C LYS A 167 -18.37 6.70 -8.20
N MET A 168 -17.34 5.89 -7.98
CA MET A 168 -17.49 4.44 -7.98
C MET A 168 -18.35 3.96 -6.80
N PRO A 169 -19.30 3.02 -7.01
CA PRO A 169 -20.08 2.42 -5.93
C PRO A 169 -19.19 1.74 -4.89
N LYS A 170 -19.59 1.74 -3.61
CA LYS A 170 -18.79 1.25 -2.48
C LYS A 170 -18.19 -0.15 -2.71
N TYR A 171 -18.99 -1.10 -3.16
CA TYR A 171 -18.51 -2.48 -3.36
C TYR A 171 -17.56 -2.61 -4.57
N SER A 172 -17.89 -1.95 -5.69
CA SER A 172 -16.98 -1.88 -6.86
C SER A 172 -15.67 -1.19 -6.50
N PHE A 173 -15.70 -0.16 -5.65
CA PHE A 173 -14.53 0.52 -5.13
C PHE A 173 -13.59 -0.45 -4.41
N VAL A 174 -14.12 -1.21 -3.43
CA VAL A 174 -13.29 -2.16 -2.65
C VAL A 174 -12.75 -3.25 -3.56
N GLY A 175 -13.56 -3.83 -4.43
CA GLY A 175 -13.14 -4.88 -5.36
C GLY A 175 -12.08 -4.41 -6.37
N THR A 176 -12.28 -3.23 -6.96
CA THR A 176 -11.32 -2.63 -7.93
C THR A 176 -10.00 -2.29 -7.26
N ASN A 177 -10.06 -1.71 -6.05
CA ASN A 177 -8.91 -1.38 -5.25
C ASN A 177 -8.11 -2.64 -4.85
N ALA A 178 -8.79 -3.69 -4.40
CA ALA A 178 -8.17 -4.95 -4.02
C ALA A 178 -7.41 -5.60 -5.20
N TRP A 179 -8.02 -5.66 -6.40
CA TRP A 179 -7.37 -6.19 -7.59
C TRP A 179 -6.15 -5.37 -8.02
N PHE A 180 -6.27 -4.05 -8.02
CA PHE A 180 -5.15 -3.17 -8.34
C PHE A 180 -3.96 -3.43 -7.40
N PHE A 181 -4.20 -3.44 -6.09
CA PHE A 181 -3.13 -3.67 -5.12
C PHE A 181 -2.59 -5.10 -5.16
N LEU A 182 -3.44 -6.10 -5.36
CA LEU A 182 -2.98 -7.47 -5.53
C LEU A 182 -1.92 -7.54 -6.64
N VAL A 183 -2.24 -7.03 -7.83
CA VAL A 183 -1.30 -7.07 -8.98
C VAL A 183 -0.01 -6.31 -8.65
N ILE A 184 -0.10 -5.07 -8.18
CA ILE A 184 1.08 -4.25 -7.89
C ILE A 184 1.93 -4.85 -6.77
N ASN A 185 1.32 -5.33 -5.68
CA ASN A 185 2.05 -5.90 -4.55
C ASN A 185 2.74 -7.21 -4.92
N TYR A 186 2.11 -8.08 -5.73
CA TYR A 186 2.77 -9.28 -6.24
C TYR A 186 3.95 -8.95 -7.17
N LEU A 187 3.85 -7.92 -8.01
CA LEU A 187 4.96 -7.46 -8.84
C LEU A 187 6.12 -6.87 -8.02
N LYS A 188 5.87 -6.40 -6.79
CA LYS A 188 6.93 -5.92 -5.88
C LYS A 188 7.71 -7.04 -5.22
N ILE A 189 7.13 -8.24 -5.07
CA ILE A 189 7.78 -9.36 -4.37
C ILE A 189 9.17 -9.68 -4.95
N PRO A 190 9.35 -9.88 -6.26
CA PRO A 190 10.67 -10.15 -6.83
C PRO A 190 11.70 -9.05 -6.53
N VAL A 191 11.28 -7.80 -6.55
CA VAL A 191 12.17 -6.67 -6.27
C VAL A 191 12.58 -6.66 -4.80
N GLN A 192 11.64 -6.85 -3.89
CA GLN A 192 11.90 -6.91 -2.46
C GLN A 192 12.76 -8.12 -2.06
N MET A 193 12.63 -9.25 -2.77
CA MET A 193 13.43 -10.43 -2.53
C MET A 193 14.84 -10.33 -3.13
N PHE A 194 14.96 -9.97 -4.41
CA PHE A 194 16.21 -10.09 -5.15
C PHE A 194 17.00 -8.79 -5.26
N ALA A 195 16.33 -7.64 -5.36
CA ALA A 195 17.02 -6.36 -5.51
C ALA A 195 17.30 -5.68 -4.16
N TRP A 196 16.35 -5.75 -3.23
CA TRP A 196 16.46 -5.09 -1.93
C TRP A 196 16.82 -6.02 -0.78
N ASN A 197 16.70 -7.33 -0.96
CA ASN A 197 16.93 -8.35 0.07
C ASN A 197 16.18 -8.07 1.39
N ASN A 198 15.00 -7.48 1.29
CA ASN A 198 14.16 -7.14 2.45
C ASN A 198 13.22 -8.29 2.85
N ILE A 199 12.91 -9.21 1.94
CA ILE A 199 12.10 -10.41 2.23
C ILE A 199 13.04 -11.61 2.33
N THR A 200 13.07 -12.25 3.49
CA THR A 200 13.85 -13.45 3.79
C THR A 200 12.93 -14.54 4.32
N SER A 201 13.42 -15.78 4.39
CA SER A 201 12.65 -16.88 4.99
C SER A 201 12.25 -16.58 6.43
N GLN A 202 13.10 -15.87 7.18
CA GLN A 202 12.81 -15.47 8.56
C GLN A 202 11.70 -14.40 8.62
N SER A 203 11.73 -13.39 7.74
CA SER A 203 10.66 -12.38 7.70
C SER A 203 9.32 -13.01 7.34
N LEU A 204 9.28 -13.98 6.43
CA LEU A 204 8.06 -14.69 6.07
C LEU A 204 7.45 -15.49 7.23
N ILE A 205 8.28 -16.06 8.11
CA ILE A 205 7.80 -16.74 9.33
C ILE A 205 7.16 -15.72 10.28
N ILE A 206 7.80 -14.55 10.46
CA ILE A 206 7.29 -13.46 11.28
C ILE A 206 5.96 -12.96 10.72
N ASP A 207 5.89 -12.75 9.39
CA ASP A 207 4.67 -12.30 8.72
C ASP A 207 3.55 -13.35 8.85
N ALA A 208 3.87 -14.64 8.82
CA ALA A 208 2.89 -15.71 9.03
C ALA A 208 2.21 -15.63 10.41
N LEU A 209 2.92 -15.19 11.45
CA LEU A 209 2.35 -14.98 12.78
C LEU A 209 1.36 -13.81 12.83
N THR A 210 1.40 -12.90 11.86
CA THR A 210 0.46 -11.76 11.77
C THR A 210 -0.87 -12.13 11.08
N ILE A 211 -0.95 -13.29 10.40
CA ILE A 211 -2.14 -13.69 9.63
C ILE A 211 -3.43 -13.72 10.49
N PRO A 212 -3.44 -14.27 11.71
CA PRO A 212 -4.65 -14.27 12.54
C PRO A 212 -5.18 -12.87 12.85
N PHE A 213 -4.28 -11.88 13.00
CA PHE A 213 -4.64 -10.50 13.28
C PHE A 213 -5.29 -9.82 12.06
N ILE A 214 -4.79 -10.12 10.85
CA ILE A 214 -5.38 -9.64 9.60
C ILE A 214 -6.78 -10.23 9.40
N LEU A 215 -6.93 -11.53 9.61
CA LEU A 215 -8.19 -12.25 9.45
C LEU A 215 -9.25 -11.81 10.45
N CYS A 216 -8.88 -11.58 11.70
CA CYS A 216 -9.78 -11.17 12.77
C CYS A 216 -10.61 -9.94 12.36
N LEU A 217 -9.99 -8.95 11.76
CA LEU A 217 -10.64 -7.68 11.39
C LEU A 217 -11.32 -7.70 10.02
N LEU A 218 -10.81 -8.49 9.07
CA LEU A 218 -11.54 -8.72 7.82
C LEU A 218 -12.88 -9.42 8.05
N TYR A 219 -12.96 -10.28 9.06
CA TYR A 219 -14.18 -11.04 9.38
C TYR A 219 -15.17 -10.27 10.26
N THR A 220 -14.68 -9.33 11.08
CA THR A 220 -15.52 -8.53 12.00
C THR A 220 -16.05 -7.24 11.39
N SER A 221 -15.66 -6.92 10.15
CA SER A 221 -16.18 -5.75 9.47
C SER A 221 -17.65 -5.95 9.09
N PRO A 222 -18.58 -5.09 9.56
CA PRO A 222 -19.97 -5.18 9.16
C PRO A 222 -20.09 -4.97 7.64
N SER A 223 -20.65 -5.97 6.97
CA SER A 223 -21.04 -5.96 5.56
C SER A 223 -22.09 -4.90 5.26
#